data_2f655c75d48fd3dd1bad7f2204a16053
#
_entry.id   2f655c75d48fd3dd1bad7f2204a16053
#
_cell.length_a   1.000
_cell.length_b   1.000
_cell.length_c   1.000
_cell.angle_alpha   90.00
_cell.angle_beta   90.00
_cell.angle_gamma   90.00
#
_symmetry.space_group_name_H-M   'P 1'
#
loop_
_entity.id
_entity.type
_entity.pdbx_description
1 polymer ?
#
loop_
_entity_poly.entity_id
_entity_poly.type
_entity_poly.pdbx_seq_one_letter_code
_entity_poly.pdbx_strand_id
1 'polypeptide(L)'
;MLLFAGPMILGNLLQQCYNIVDMLIVGRALGAGALAAVGSAYSLMTFLTSVLIGMCMGSGSLFSYSIGKRDTARLQYEMTASFSFIGIVTIVMNIVVFVCMKPILNILQIPEDIYGMMQEYVWYIFWGIFFVFLYNYFSFLLRAAGDSVVSLVFLGISSGLNIVLDLALVYGIRMGIKGAAIATVISQIVSGIGICIYTWMKMPELRFSLRPERIKESQSVRGDAASNSAASSIQQSVMNFGILMIQGLVNSFGTAVMAAFAAAVKIDSFAYMPAQEFANAFSIFISQNRGAGKEKRVQKGVRSAVTVSAAFCICASVLIYFGARYLMLAFIDGSEHEIIRVGIQYLHIEGAFYCGIGILFLWYGYYRAVGRPEMSVVLTVISLGTRVLLSYTLAPIKSIGVIAIWWSIPIGWFLADVTGYVYLQYMNKKAKMCRN
;
A
#
# COMPACT_ATOMS: atom_id res chain seq x y z
N MET A 1 -9.73 8.44 -16.46
CA MET A 1 -9.37 7.95 -15.12
C MET A 1 -9.79 6.49 -14.90
N LEU A 2 -11.06 6.14 -15.05
CA LEU A 2 -11.54 4.74 -14.80
C LEU A 2 -10.81 3.68 -15.63
N LEU A 3 -10.65 3.88 -16.93
CA LEU A 3 -9.89 2.95 -17.79
C LEU A 3 -8.42 2.79 -17.37
N PHE A 4 -7.83 3.83 -16.78
CA PHE A 4 -6.48 3.78 -16.28
C PHE A 4 -6.40 3.14 -14.87
N ALA A 5 -7.41 3.39 -14.02
CA ALA A 5 -7.50 2.79 -12.69
C ALA A 5 -7.84 1.28 -12.74
N GLY A 6 -8.59 0.84 -13.75
CA GLY A 6 -9.02 -0.56 -13.88
C GLY A 6 -7.88 -1.58 -13.76
N PRO A 7 -6.81 -1.48 -14.58
CA PRO A 7 -5.65 -2.37 -14.45
C PRO A 7 -4.96 -2.29 -13.08
N MET A 8 -4.93 -1.12 -12.42
CA MET A 8 -4.34 -0.96 -11.10
C MET A 8 -5.16 -1.68 -10.03
N ILE A 9 -6.50 -1.54 -10.08
CA ILE A 9 -7.43 -2.23 -9.19
C ILE A 9 -7.32 -3.74 -9.40
N LEU A 10 -7.35 -4.19 -10.65
CA LEU A 10 -7.23 -5.62 -10.98
C LEU A 10 -5.89 -6.19 -10.52
N GLY A 11 -4.79 -5.43 -10.67
CA GLY A 11 -3.47 -5.82 -10.18
C GLY A 11 -3.45 -6.02 -8.66
N ASN A 12 -4.05 -5.09 -7.91
CA ASN A 12 -4.13 -5.20 -6.46
C ASN A 12 -4.97 -6.43 -6.02
N LEU A 13 -6.12 -6.65 -6.65
CA LEU A 13 -6.95 -7.82 -6.39
C LEU A 13 -6.21 -9.13 -6.72
N LEU A 14 -5.52 -9.19 -7.86
CA LEU A 14 -4.70 -10.34 -8.25
C LEU A 14 -3.60 -10.61 -7.21
N GLN A 15 -2.96 -9.56 -6.70
CA GLN A 15 -1.96 -9.70 -5.64
C GLN A 15 -2.54 -10.27 -4.34
N GLN A 16 -3.75 -9.87 -3.97
CA GLN A 16 -4.42 -10.45 -2.79
C GLN A 16 -4.79 -11.92 -3.00
N CYS A 17 -5.31 -12.26 -4.18
CA CYS A 17 -5.62 -13.66 -4.51
C CYS A 17 -4.36 -14.53 -4.47
N TYR A 18 -3.27 -14.06 -5.06
CA TYR A 18 -2.01 -14.79 -5.05
C TYR A 18 -1.47 -14.99 -3.64
N ASN A 19 -1.50 -13.97 -2.77
CA ASN A 19 -1.06 -14.09 -1.37
C ASN A 19 -1.87 -15.17 -0.61
N ILE A 20 -3.17 -15.27 -0.87
CA ILE A 20 -4.02 -16.30 -0.28
C ILE A 20 -3.61 -17.69 -0.78
N VAL A 21 -3.37 -17.84 -2.08
CA VAL A 21 -2.96 -19.14 -2.67
C VAL A 21 -1.62 -19.59 -2.12
N ASP A 22 -0.63 -18.70 -2.03
CA ASP A 22 0.69 -18.97 -1.44
C ASP A 22 0.56 -19.48 0.01
N MET A 23 -0.20 -18.76 0.85
CA MET A 23 -0.47 -19.19 2.22
C MET A 23 -1.18 -20.55 2.31
N LEU A 24 -2.10 -20.85 1.38
CA LEU A 24 -2.79 -22.13 1.32
C LEU A 24 -1.83 -23.27 0.94
N ILE A 25 -0.93 -23.04 -0.01
CA ILE A 25 0.09 -24.02 -0.42
C ILE A 25 1.00 -24.34 0.77
N VAL A 26 1.56 -23.31 1.41
CA VAL A 26 2.43 -23.48 2.57
C VAL A 26 1.72 -24.16 3.72
N GLY A 27 0.51 -23.73 4.07
CA GLY A 27 -0.26 -24.29 5.18
C GLY A 27 -0.61 -25.76 4.98
N ARG A 28 -1.02 -26.15 3.77
CA ARG A 28 -1.38 -27.55 3.44
C ARG A 28 -0.15 -28.45 3.30
N ALA A 29 0.95 -27.93 2.76
CA ALA A 29 2.14 -28.74 2.51
C ALA A 29 3.05 -28.88 3.73
N LEU A 30 3.19 -27.83 4.54
CA LEU A 30 4.19 -27.75 5.61
C LEU A 30 3.56 -27.65 7.01
N GLY A 31 2.24 -27.51 7.10
CA GLY A 31 1.50 -27.46 8.35
C GLY A 31 1.42 -26.08 9.01
N ALA A 32 0.78 -26.06 10.19
CA ALA A 32 0.42 -24.83 10.90
C ALA A 32 1.63 -23.99 11.36
N GLY A 33 2.73 -24.65 11.77
CA GLY A 33 3.96 -23.95 12.20
C GLY A 33 4.60 -23.13 11.05
N ALA A 34 4.70 -23.74 9.85
CA ALA A 34 5.22 -23.04 8.69
C ALA A 34 4.29 -21.89 8.24
N LEU A 35 2.96 -22.11 8.29
CA LEU A 35 1.99 -21.07 8.00
C LEU A 35 2.11 -19.89 8.97
N ALA A 36 2.30 -20.15 10.26
CA ALA A 36 2.51 -19.12 11.28
C ALA A 36 3.83 -18.34 11.03
N ALA A 37 4.90 -19.07 10.68
CA ALA A 37 6.20 -18.45 10.36
C ALA A 37 6.10 -17.52 9.12
N VAL A 38 5.48 -17.99 8.02
CA VAL A 38 5.27 -17.18 6.80
C VAL A 38 4.34 -16.02 7.08
N GLY A 39 3.25 -16.20 7.83
CA GLY A 39 2.32 -15.12 8.19
C GLY A 39 2.98 -14.03 9.02
N SER A 40 3.85 -14.39 9.98
CA SER A 40 4.63 -13.42 10.76
C SER A 40 5.66 -12.69 9.89
N ALA A 41 6.37 -13.42 9.01
CA ALA A 41 7.30 -12.84 8.06
C ALA A 41 6.60 -11.90 7.07
N TYR A 42 5.37 -12.22 6.64
CA TYR A 42 4.56 -11.36 5.78
C TYR A 42 4.30 -10.00 6.39
N SER A 43 4.02 -9.92 7.69
CA SER A 43 3.82 -8.64 8.39
C SER A 43 5.08 -7.77 8.38
N LEU A 44 6.25 -8.37 8.64
CA LEU A 44 7.54 -7.69 8.54
C LEU A 44 7.82 -7.21 7.11
N MET A 45 7.60 -8.09 6.13
CA MET A 45 7.78 -7.78 4.72
C MET A 45 6.87 -6.63 4.28
N THR A 46 5.60 -6.66 4.66
CA THR A 46 4.62 -5.61 4.32
C THR A 46 5.04 -4.26 4.89
N PHE A 47 5.52 -4.22 6.13
CA PHE A 47 6.03 -2.99 6.73
C PHE A 47 7.24 -2.43 5.97
N LEU A 48 8.24 -3.27 5.68
CA LEU A 48 9.46 -2.83 4.99
C LEU A 48 9.20 -2.47 3.51
N THR A 49 8.39 -3.26 2.81
CA THR A 49 8.03 -2.94 1.43
C THR A 49 7.15 -1.70 1.32
N SER A 50 6.37 -1.36 2.34
CA SER A 50 5.58 -0.12 2.35
C SER A 50 6.44 1.14 2.28
N VAL A 51 7.65 1.08 2.88
CA VAL A 51 8.65 2.16 2.75
C VAL A 51 9.02 2.36 1.27
N LEU A 52 9.36 1.27 0.57
CA LEU A 52 9.75 1.32 -0.84
C LEU A 52 8.61 1.72 -1.77
N ILE A 53 7.42 1.15 -1.56
CA ILE A 53 6.22 1.50 -2.32
C ILE A 53 5.89 2.99 -2.16
N GLY A 54 5.93 3.50 -0.92
CA GLY A 54 5.70 4.92 -0.64
C GLY A 54 6.70 5.82 -1.36
N MET A 55 8.00 5.44 -1.34
CA MET A 55 9.05 6.20 -2.04
C MET A 55 8.83 6.22 -3.56
N CYS A 56 8.52 5.06 -4.15
CA CYS A 56 8.23 4.95 -5.59
C CYS A 56 6.96 5.73 -5.99
N MET A 57 5.93 5.71 -5.13
CA MET A 57 4.69 6.43 -5.32
C MET A 57 4.90 7.96 -5.28
N GLY A 58 5.74 8.46 -4.37
CA GLY A 58 6.12 9.87 -4.30
C GLY A 58 6.87 10.32 -5.55
N SER A 59 7.85 9.53 -6.01
CA SER A 59 8.57 9.77 -7.25
C SER A 59 7.65 9.73 -8.48
N GLY A 60 6.70 8.80 -8.54
CA GLY A 60 5.73 8.68 -9.64
C GLY A 60 4.89 9.95 -9.84
N SER A 61 4.57 10.69 -8.77
CA SER A 61 3.85 11.96 -8.89
C SER A 61 4.70 13.06 -9.52
N LEU A 62 6.01 13.10 -9.23
CA LEU A 62 6.96 14.02 -9.88
C LEU A 62 7.13 13.69 -11.35
N PHE A 63 7.33 12.42 -11.69
CA PHE A 63 7.42 11.97 -13.08
C PHE A 63 6.18 12.37 -13.87
N SER A 64 5.00 12.14 -13.29
CA SER A 64 3.72 12.53 -13.91
C SER A 64 3.64 14.02 -14.21
N TYR A 65 4.14 14.86 -13.29
CA TYR A 65 4.18 16.32 -13.49
C TYR A 65 5.12 16.72 -14.63
N SER A 66 6.35 16.18 -14.63
CA SER A 66 7.37 16.49 -15.65
C SER A 66 6.97 15.97 -17.03
N ILE A 67 6.34 14.79 -17.11
CA ILE A 67 5.73 14.25 -18.35
C ILE A 67 4.61 15.18 -18.84
N GLY A 68 3.73 15.62 -17.95
CA GLY A 68 2.67 16.57 -18.29
C GLY A 68 3.21 17.90 -18.85
N LYS A 69 4.29 18.39 -18.27
CA LYS A 69 5.01 19.59 -18.69
C LYS A 69 5.81 19.40 -19.98
N ARG A 70 6.02 18.17 -20.43
CA ARG A 70 6.90 17.80 -21.55
C ARG A 70 8.36 18.19 -21.32
N ASP A 71 8.80 18.24 -20.09
CA ASP A 71 10.16 18.57 -19.67
C ASP A 71 10.99 17.28 -19.54
N THR A 72 11.45 16.79 -20.67
CA THR A 72 12.19 15.51 -20.75
C THR A 72 13.52 15.57 -20.01
N ALA A 73 14.20 16.72 -19.99
CA ALA A 73 15.47 16.89 -19.29
C ALA A 73 15.27 16.77 -17.78
N ARG A 74 14.28 17.50 -17.22
CA ARG A 74 13.92 17.42 -15.81
C ARG A 74 13.48 16.01 -15.43
N LEU A 75 12.65 15.37 -16.26
CA LEU A 75 12.23 13.97 -16.03
C LEU A 75 13.42 13.02 -15.89
N GLN A 76 14.43 13.12 -16.77
CA GLN A 76 15.63 12.28 -16.69
C GLN A 76 16.42 12.53 -15.39
N TYR A 77 16.53 13.78 -14.94
CA TYR A 77 17.18 14.08 -13.66
C TYR A 77 16.38 13.56 -12.48
N GLU A 78 15.06 13.72 -12.48
CA GLU A 78 14.18 13.16 -11.44
C GLU A 78 14.26 11.63 -11.39
N MET A 79 14.25 10.95 -12.54
CA MET A 79 14.43 9.49 -12.61
C MET A 79 15.79 9.06 -12.06
N THR A 80 16.88 9.72 -12.45
CA THR A 80 18.23 9.40 -11.98
C THR A 80 18.34 9.63 -10.47
N ALA A 81 17.86 10.77 -9.96
CA ALA A 81 17.91 11.12 -8.54
C ALA A 81 17.11 10.14 -7.68
N SER A 82 15.85 9.87 -8.06
CA SER A 82 14.96 9.00 -7.29
C SER A 82 15.40 7.54 -7.35
N PHE A 83 15.84 7.03 -8.51
CA PHE A 83 16.35 5.66 -8.61
C PHE A 83 17.58 5.46 -7.72
N SER A 84 18.53 6.40 -7.76
CA SER A 84 19.73 6.35 -6.92
C SER A 84 19.38 6.43 -5.43
N PHE A 85 18.50 7.35 -5.06
CA PHE A 85 18.09 7.54 -3.66
C PHE A 85 17.35 6.30 -3.11
N ILE A 86 16.32 5.83 -3.81
CA ILE A 86 15.53 4.67 -3.37
C ILE A 86 16.37 3.39 -3.43
N GLY A 87 17.23 3.24 -4.45
CA GLY A 87 18.15 2.12 -4.55
C GLY A 87 19.13 2.05 -3.37
N ILE A 88 19.71 3.19 -2.97
CA ILE A 88 20.58 3.25 -1.77
C ILE A 88 19.78 2.87 -0.51
N VAL A 89 18.59 3.44 -0.33
CA VAL A 89 17.72 3.10 0.82
C VAL A 89 17.38 1.61 0.83
N THR A 90 17.10 1.02 -0.33
CA THR A 90 16.81 -0.42 -0.46
C THR A 90 18.00 -1.27 -0.05
N ILE A 91 19.22 -0.91 -0.50
CA ILE A 91 20.45 -1.64 -0.14
C ILE A 91 20.72 -1.51 1.35
N VAL A 92 20.63 -0.30 1.92
CA VAL A 92 20.82 -0.07 3.35
C VAL A 92 19.80 -0.85 4.17
N MET A 93 18.53 -0.82 3.79
CA MET A 93 17.47 -1.57 4.46
C MET A 93 17.73 -3.09 4.40
N ASN A 94 18.19 -3.59 3.26
CA ASN A 94 18.57 -5.00 3.10
C ASN A 94 19.72 -5.37 4.04
N ILE A 95 20.79 -4.58 4.06
CA ILE A 95 21.93 -4.78 4.97
C ILE A 95 21.48 -4.77 6.43
N VAL A 96 20.65 -3.79 6.83
CA VAL A 96 20.12 -3.69 8.20
C VAL A 96 19.33 -4.94 8.57
N VAL A 97 18.47 -5.45 7.69
CA VAL A 97 17.70 -6.67 7.97
C VAL A 97 18.61 -7.88 8.12
N PHE A 98 19.62 -8.05 7.27
CA PHE A 98 20.56 -9.18 7.39
C PHE A 98 21.41 -9.10 8.65
N VAL A 99 21.93 -7.93 8.99
CA VAL A 99 22.79 -7.72 10.19
C VAL A 99 21.98 -7.80 11.47
N CYS A 100 20.77 -7.20 11.47
CA CYS A 100 19.91 -7.11 12.64
C CYS A 100 18.81 -8.16 12.67
N MET A 101 18.90 -9.26 11.91
CA MET A 101 17.85 -10.26 11.81
C MET A 101 17.47 -10.82 13.18
N LYS A 102 18.43 -11.27 13.99
CA LYS A 102 18.15 -11.80 15.34
C LYS A 102 17.47 -10.77 16.26
N PRO A 103 18.00 -9.54 16.41
CA PRO A 103 17.30 -8.48 17.14
C PRO A 103 15.88 -8.20 16.63
N ILE A 104 15.65 -8.17 15.32
CA ILE A 104 14.32 -7.95 14.73
C ILE A 104 13.36 -9.07 15.12
N LEU A 105 13.75 -10.33 14.99
CA LEU A 105 12.92 -11.47 15.36
C LEU A 105 12.61 -11.51 16.87
N ASN A 106 13.57 -11.13 17.71
CA ASN A 106 13.36 -11.03 19.16
C ASN A 106 12.39 -9.91 19.53
N ILE A 107 12.49 -8.74 18.90
CA ILE A 107 11.53 -7.63 19.09
C ILE A 107 10.12 -8.05 18.67
N LEU A 108 9.99 -8.85 17.63
CA LEU A 108 8.71 -9.40 17.17
C LEU A 108 8.18 -10.51 18.09
N GLN A 109 8.92 -10.91 19.12
CA GLN A 109 8.53 -11.95 20.11
C GLN A 109 8.09 -13.26 19.44
N ILE A 110 8.86 -13.70 18.44
CA ILE A 110 8.55 -14.91 17.70
C ILE A 110 8.73 -16.12 18.62
N PRO A 111 7.71 -17.03 18.72
CA PRO A 111 7.80 -18.24 19.49
C PRO A 111 8.98 -19.14 19.06
N GLU A 112 9.62 -19.81 20.04
CA GLU A 112 10.84 -20.60 19.80
C GLU A 112 10.62 -21.75 18.82
N ASP A 113 9.42 -22.36 18.81
CA ASP A 113 9.03 -23.47 17.93
C ASP A 113 9.02 -23.10 16.43
N ILE A 114 8.76 -21.85 16.09
CA ILE A 114 8.73 -21.35 14.71
C ILE A 114 9.91 -20.43 14.37
N TYR A 115 10.75 -20.08 15.36
CA TYR A 115 11.85 -19.13 15.19
C TYR A 115 12.82 -19.53 14.07
N GLY A 116 13.24 -20.78 14.05
CA GLY A 116 14.15 -21.29 13.02
C GLY A 116 13.55 -21.23 11.61
N MET A 117 12.27 -21.60 11.48
CA MET A 117 11.55 -21.54 10.20
C MET A 117 11.39 -20.09 9.71
N MET A 118 11.04 -19.17 10.61
CA MET A 118 10.91 -17.77 10.24
C MET A 118 12.24 -17.13 9.87
N GLN A 119 13.31 -17.44 10.61
CA GLN A 119 14.66 -16.96 10.30
C GLN A 119 15.12 -17.44 8.91
N GLU A 120 14.91 -18.72 8.60
CA GLU A 120 15.24 -19.29 7.29
C GLU A 120 14.44 -18.63 6.18
N TYR A 121 13.11 -18.47 6.35
CA TYR A 121 12.25 -17.82 5.37
C TYR A 121 12.67 -16.38 5.11
N VAL A 122 12.87 -15.58 6.18
CA VAL A 122 13.28 -14.18 6.09
C VAL A 122 14.65 -14.06 5.41
N TRP A 123 15.60 -14.94 5.73
CA TRP A 123 16.92 -14.95 5.08
C TRP A 123 16.82 -15.07 3.56
N TYR A 124 16.02 -16.02 3.05
CA TYR A 124 15.89 -16.20 1.61
C TYR A 124 15.10 -15.06 0.96
N ILE A 125 13.96 -14.67 1.54
CA ILE A 125 13.04 -13.73 0.88
C ILE A 125 13.64 -12.33 0.74
N PHE A 126 14.53 -11.91 1.65
CA PHE A 126 15.15 -10.59 1.58
C PHE A 126 16.16 -10.44 0.44
N TRP A 127 16.63 -11.51 -0.17
CA TRP A 127 17.37 -11.43 -1.45
C TRP A 127 16.50 -10.90 -2.59
N GLY A 128 15.20 -11.02 -2.48
CA GLY A 128 14.23 -10.50 -3.45
C GLY A 128 13.94 -9.01 -3.35
N ILE A 129 14.24 -8.34 -2.21
CA ILE A 129 13.77 -6.98 -1.93
C ILE A 129 14.25 -5.95 -2.96
N PHE A 130 15.45 -6.12 -3.51
CA PHE A 130 15.95 -5.26 -4.57
C PHE A 130 15.11 -5.37 -5.86
N PHE A 131 14.63 -6.55 -6.18
CA PHE A 131 13.75 -6.78 -7.34
C PHE A 131 12.33 -6.29 -7.10
N VAL A 132 11.86 -6.30 -5.84
CA VAL A 132 10.63 -5.62 -5.42
C VAL A 132 10.74 -4.11 -5.65
N PHE A 133 11.89 -3.50 -5.29
CA PHE A 133 12.16 -2.10 -5.62
C PHE A 133 12.11 -1.87 -7.13
N LEU A 134 12.83 -2.66 -7.94
CA LEU A 134 12.82 -2.51 -9.40
C LEU A 134 11.40 -2.58 -9.96
N TYR A 135 10.65 -3.62 -9.59
CA TYR A 135 9.27 -3.77 -10.05
C TYR A 135 8.41 -2.55 -9.69
N ASN A 136 8.43 -2.10 -8.43
CA ASN A 136 7.62 -0.96 -8.01
C ASN A 136 8.08 0.34 -8.69
N TYR A 137 9.38 0.59 -8.76
CA TYR A 137 9.91 1.79 -9.40
C TYR A 137 9.47 1.92 -10.86
N PHE A 138 9.67 0.89 -11.67
CA PHE A 138 9.27 0.90 -13.06
C PHE A 138 7.76 0.85 -13.24
N SER A 139 7.02 0.20 -12.34
CA SER A 139 5.55 0.24 -12.32
C SER A 139 5.03 1.66 -12.14
N PHE A 140 5.55 2.41 -11.15
CA PHE A 140 5.14 3.81 -10.94
C PHE A 140 5.59 4.73 -12.07
N LEU A 141 6.76 4.47 -12.67
CA LEU A 141 7.25 5.20 -13.84
C LEU A 141 6.35 4.97 -15.07
N LEU A 142 5.99 3.73 -15.38
CA LEU A 142 5.07 3.39 -16.47
C LEU A 142 3.68 3.97 -16.25
N ARG A 143 3.16 3.87 -15.03
CA ARG A 143 1.89 4.52 -14.65
C ARG A 143 1.97 6.04 -14.83
N ALA A 144 3.09 6.67 -14.47
CA ALA A 144 3.30 8.10 -14.70
C ALA A 144 3.30 8.46 -16.19
N ALA A 145 3.78 7.56 -17.06
CA ALA A 145 3.72 7.70 -18.51
C ALA A 145 2.33 7.38 -19.11
N GLY A 146 1.39 6.89 -18.29
CA GLY A 146 0.02 6.58 -18.73
C GLY A 146 -0.24 5.12 -19.04
N ASP A 147 0.73 4.24 -18.82
CA ASP A 147 0.59 2.79 -19.03
C ASP A 147 0.50 2.03 -17.70
N SER A 148 -0.70 1.66 -17.31
CA SER A 148 -0.96 0.81 -16.12
C SER A 148 -1.08 -0.68 -16.46
N VAL A 149 -1.22 -1.04 -17.73
CA VAL A 149 -1.48 -2.42 -18.18
C VAL A 149 -0.22 -3.26 -18.07
N VAL A 150 0.92 -2.71 -18.45
CA VAL A 150 2.21 -3.43 -18.40
C VAL A 150 2.56 -3.88 -16.99
N SER A 151 2.35 -3.02 -15.99
CA SER A 151 2.55 -3.39 -14.58
C SER A 151 1.67 -4.57 -14.16
N LEU A 152 0.39 -4.59 -14.60
CA LEU A 152 -0.53 -5.70 -14.35
C LEU A 152 -0.05 -7.00 -15.01
N VAL A 153 0.43 -6.94 -16.25
CA VAL A 153 0.91 -8.13 -16.98
C VAL A 153 2.11 -8.75 -16.27
N PHE A 154 3.11 -7.94 -15.88
CA PHE A 154 4.27 -8.46 -15.14
C PHE A 154 3.92 -9.00 -13.76
N LEU A 155 2.93 -8.39 -13.08
CA LEU A 155 2.40 -8.94 -11.83
C LEU A 155 1.71 -10.29 -12.06
N GLY A 156 0.91 -10.41 -13.13
CA GLY A 156 0.26 -11.67 -13.50
C GLY A 156 1.25 -12.79 -13.80
N ILE A 157 2.30 -12.49 -14.57
CA ILE A 157 3.39 -13.43 -14.88
C ILE A 157 4.08 -13.86 -13.58
N SER A 158 4.44 -12.89 -12.70
CA SER A 158 5.08 -13.17 -11.42
C SER A 158 4.21 -14.04 -10.52
N SER A 159 2.92 -13.72 -10.39
CA SER A 159 1.99 -14.48 -9.56
C SER A 159 1.79 -15.91 -10.08
N GLY A 160 1.62 -16.07 -11.39
CA GLY A 160 1.50 -17.40 -12.00
C GLY A 160 2.77 -18.24 -11.85
N LEU A 161 3.94 -17.62 -12.07
CA LEU A 161 5.24 -18.26 -11.89
C LEU A 161 5.46 -18.67 -10.42
N ASN A 162 5.12 -17.81 -9.47
CA ASN A 162 5.24 -18.12 -8.05
C ASN A 162 4.42 -19.34 -7.67
N ILE A 163 3.14 -19.41 -8.05
CA ILE A 163 2.28 -20.57 -7.76
C ILE A 163 2.88 -21.86 -8.33
N VAL A 164 3.36 -21.82 -9.59
CA VAL A 164 3.98 -23.00 -10.22
C VAL A 164 5.25 -23.41 -9.50
N LEU A 165 6.11 -22.45 -9.11
CA LEU A 165 7.34 -22.72 -8.38
C LEU A 165 7.07 -23.20 -6.95
N ASP A 166 6.05 -22.68 -6.26
CA ASP A 166 5.65 -23.16 -4.94
C ASP A 166 5.23 -24.63 -5.01
N LEU A 167 4.39 -24.99 -5.97
CA LEU A 167 4.02 -26.39 -6.19
C LEU A 167 5.22 -27.27 -6.52
N ALA A 168 6.15 -26.80 -7.35
CA ALA A 168 7.33 -27.56 -7.73
C ALA A 168 8.32 -27.72 -6.58
N LEU A 169 8.66 -26.61 -5.87
CA LEU A 169 9.71 -26.62 -4.86
C LEU A 169 9.22 -27.14 -3.50
N VAL A 170 7.96 -26.83 -3.13
CA VAL A 170 7.40 -27.27 -1.83
C VAL A 170 6.86 -28.69 -1.91
N TYR A 171 6.00 -29.03 -2.90
CA TYR A 171 5.43 -30.37 -3.04
C TYR A 171 6.32 -31.33 -3.81
N GLY A 172 6.90 -30.89 -4.95
CA GLY A 172 7.71 -31.76 -5.82
C GLY A 172 9.06 -32.08 -5.20
N ILE A 173 9.89 -31.08 -4.97
CA ILE A 173 11.27 -31.23 -4.46
C ILE A 173 11.32 -31.33 -2.93
N ARG A 174 10.24 -30.94 -2.23
CA ARG A 174 10.11 -30.95 -0.77
C ARG A 174 11.17 -30.11 -0.04
N MET A 175 11.45 -28.92 -0.56
CA MET A 175 12.44 -27.99 0.02
C MET A 175 11.97 -27.35 1.34
N GLY A 176 10.74 -27.64 1.81
CA GLY A 176 10.21 -27.00 3.00
C GLY A 176 9.95 -25.50 2.81
N ILE A 177 10.05 -24.74 3.91
CA ILE A 177 9.71 -23.30 3.94
C ILE A 177 10.66 -22.45 3.04
N LYS A 178 11.92 -22.86 2.88
CA LYS A 178 12.85 -22.19 1.97
C LYS A 178 12.43 -22.31 0.51
N GLY A 179 11.73 -23.40 0.16
CA GLY A 179 11.18 -23.59 -1.18
C GLY A 179 10.19 -22.48 -1.54
N ALA A 180 9.26 -22.15 -0.64
CA ALA A 180 8.32 -21.05 -0.81
C ALA A 180 9.03 -19.67 -0.90
N ALA A 181 10.03 -19.43 -0.04
CA ALA A 181 10.82 -18.20 -0.12
C ALA A 181 11.56 -18.06 -1.46
N ILE A 182 12.21 -19.13 -1.94
CA ILE A 182 12.93 -19.15 -3.22
C ILE A 182 11.95 -18.95 -4.39
N ALA A 183 10.78 -19.59 -4.38
CA ALA A 183 9.75 -19.40 -5.41
C ALA A 183 9.34 -17.93 -5.52
N THR A 184 9.10 -17.28 -4.38
CA THR A 184 8.78 -15.86 -4.33
C THR A 184 9.92 -14.99 -4.86
N VAL A 185 11.17 -15.26 -4.46
CA VAL A 185 12.33 -14.48 -4.93
C VAL A 185 12.52 -14.63 -6.44
N ILE A 186 12.44 -15.84 -6.99
CA ILE A 186 12.56 -16.05 -8.45
C ILE A 186 11.46 -15.26 -9.19
N SER A 187 10.23 -15.28 -8.69
CA SER A 187 9.12 -14.57 -9.28
C SER A 187 9.31 -13.04 -9.24
N GLN A 188 9.87 -12.53 -8.14
CA GLN A 188 10.25 -11.11 -8.00
C GLN A 188 11.39 -10.72 -8.95
N ILE A 189 12.39 -11.59 -9.13
CA ILE A 189 13.49 -11.39 -10.09
C ILE A 189 12.92 -11.27 -11.51
N VAL A 190 12.09 -12.22 -11.91
CA VAL A 190 11.48 -12.24 -13.26
C VAL A 190 10.65 -10.99 -13.51
N SER A 191 9.80 -10.59 -12.56
CA SER A 191 8.96 -9.39 -12.73
C SER A 191 9.80 -8.10 -12.67
N GLY A 192 10.75 -7.99 -11.74
CA GLY A 192 11.57 -6.78 -11.56
C GLY A 192 12.52 -6.54 -12.74
N ILE A 193 13.21 -7.58 -13.20
CA ILE A 193 14.08 -7.50 -14.37
C ILE A 193 13.24 -7.36 -15.65
N GLY A 194 12.18 -8.12 -15.77
CA GLY A 194 11.31 -8.12 -16.94
C GLY A 194 10.72 -6.74 -17.23
N ILE A 195 10.13 -6.07 -16.22
CA ILE A 195 9.56 -4.73 -16.38
C ILE A 195 10.65 -3.68 -16.69
N CYS A 196 11.84 -3.83 -16.11
CA CYS A 196 12.99 -2.98 -16.41
C CYS A 196 13.40 -3.10 -17.88
N ILE A 197 13.61 -4.32 -18.38
CA ILE A 197 13.97 -4.59 -19.78
C ILE A 197 12.88 -4.08 -20.72
N TYR A 198 11.62 -4.37 -20.41
CA TYR A 198 10.49 -3.89 -21.22
C TYR A 198 10.52 -2.36 -21.35
N THR A 199 10.62 -1.65 -20.22
CA THR A 199 10.64 -0.19 -20.19
C THR A 199 11.82 0.35 -21.02
N TRP A 200 13.00 -0.25 -20.83
CA TRP A 200 14.20 0.16 -21.56
C TRP A 200 14.10 -0.05 -23.07
N MET A 201 13.47 -1.16 -23.51
CA MET A 201 13.35 -1.49 -24.93
C MET A 201 12.20 -0.74 -25.62
N LYS A 202 11.06 -0.61 -24.97
CA LYS A 202 9.82 -0.13 -25.57
C LYS A 202 9.55 1.36 -25.36
N MET A 203 10.16 1.99 -24.35
CA MET A 203 9.94 3.39 -24.01
C MET A 203 11.27 4.17 -23.95
N PRO A 204 11.85 4.52 -25.11
CA PRO A 204 13.14 5.23 -25.18
C PRO A 204 13.16 6.55 -24.41
N GLU A 205 12.02 7.23 -24.31
CA GLU A 205 11.84 8.49 -23.59
C GLU A 205 11.97 8.34 -22.06
N LEU A 206 11.81 7.12 -21.54
CA LEU A 206 11.98 6.79 -20.11
C LEU A 206 13.36 6.22 -19.78
N ARG A 207 14.31 6.25 -20.74
CA ARG A 207 15.69 5.86 -20.48
C ARG A 207 16.39 6.96 -19.70
N PHE A 208 17.10 6.56 -18.66
CA PHE A 208 17.93 7.45 -17.85
C PHE A 208 19.31 6.83 -17.63
N SER A 209 20.25 7.62 -17.14
CA SER A 209 21.63 7.19 -16.97
C SER A 209 22.07 7.35 -15.52
N LEU A 210 22.73 6.31 -14.99
CA LEU A 210 23.36 6.32 -13.67
C LEU A 210 24.85 6.69 -13.72
N ARG A 211 25.33 7.30 -14.81
CA ARG A 211 26.70 7.78 -14.89
C ARG A 211 26.96 8.85 -13.82
N PRO A 212 28.16 8.90 -13.21
CA PRO A 212 28.48 9.85 -12.14
C PRO A 212 28.19 11.31 -12.50
N GLU A 213 28.40 11.68 -13.76
CA GLU A 213 28.12 13.03 -14.28
C GLU A 213 26.61 13.35 -14.19
N ARG A 214 25.76 12.44 -14.65
CA ARG A 214 24.30 12.60 -14.59
C ARG A 214 23.78 12.61 -13.15
N ILE A 215 24.35 11.79 -12.28
CA ILE A 215 24.04 11.80 -10.85
C ILE A 215 24.40 13.16 -10.25
N LYS A 216 25.53 13.77 -10.65
CA LYS A 216 25.95 15.08 -10.19
C LYS A 216 25.01 16.18 -10.73
N GLU A 217 24.66 16.16 -12.01
CA GLU A 217 23.71 17.11 -12.63
C GLU A 217 22.30 17.02 -11.98
N SER A 218 21.87 15.84 -11.53
CA SER A 218 20.59 15.66 -10.87
C SER A 218 20.49 16.28 -9.47
N GLN A 219 21.56 16.89 -8.94
CA GLN A 219 21.55 17.55 -7.62
C GLN A 219 20.49 18.63 -7.50
N SER A 220 20.16 19.35 -8.57
CA SER A 220 19.14 20.41 -8.60
C SER A 220 17.73 19.91 -8.26
N VAL A 221 17.43 18.62 -8.54
CA VAL A 221 16.10 18.03 -8.31
C VAL A 221 16.10 17.02 -7.15
N ARG A 222 17.26 16.76 -6.52
CA ARG A 222 17.36 15.78 -5.41
C ARG A 222 16.49 16.13 -4.22
N GLY A 223 16.42 17.41 -3.86
CA GLY A 223 15.59 17.89 -2.76
C GLY A 223 14.12 17.55 -2.98
N ASP A 224 13.60 17.85 -4.16
CA ASP A 224 12.21 17.55 -4.53
C ASP A 224 11.96 16.04 -4.57
N ALA A 225 12.87 15.27 -5.18
CA ALA A 225 12.76 13.82 -5.27
C ALA A 225 12.80 13.15 -3.89
N ALA A 226 13.76 13.54 -3.04
CA ALA A 226 13.88 13.01 -1.69
C ALA A 226 12.69 13.39 -0.81
N SER A 227 12.24 14.64 -0.85
CA SER A 227 11.10 15.12 -0.03
C SER A 227 9.80 14.40 -0.41
N ASN A 228 9.48 14.30 -1.70
CA ASN A 228 8.25 13.61 -2.14
C ASN A 228 8.30 12.11 -1.84
N SER A 229 9.46 11.46 -2.06
CA SER A 229 9.65 10.05 -1.74
C SER A 229 9.56 9.81 -0.25
N ALA A 230 10.26 10.59 0.57
CA ALA A 230 10.26 10.46 2.02
C ALA A 230 8.89 10.71 2.63
N ALA A 231 8.19 11.79 2.24
CA ALA A 231 6.85 12.08 2.76
C ALA A 231 5.85 10.96 2.42
N SER A 232 5.86 10.45 1.18
CA SER A 232 4.97 9.35 0.80
C SER A 232 5.34 8.04 1.50
N SER A 233 6.63 7.79 1.75
CA SER A 233 7.12 6.66 2.52
C SER A 233 6.68 6.75 3.99
N ILE A 234 6.86 7.90 4.62
CA ILE A 234 6.40 8.14 6.00
C ILE A 234 4.90 7.94 6.10
N GLN A 235 4.13 8.48 5.15
CA GLN A 235 2.67 8.29 5.11
C GLN A 235 2.29 6.80 5.10
N GLN A 236 2.88 5.99 4.22
CA GLN A 236 2.60 4.55 4.11
C GLN A 236 3.05 3.78 5.36
N SER A 237 4.21 4.12 5.91
CA SER A 237 4.75 3.49 7.12
C SER A 237 3.91 3.80 8.35
N VAL A 238 3.50 5.07 8.54
CA VAL A 238 2.61 5.48 9.63
C VAL A 238 1.26 4.78 9.52
N MET A 239 0.72 4.66 8.29
CA MET A 239 -0.54 3.94 8.06
C MET A 239 -0.45 2.48 8.52
N ASN A 240 0.58 1.75 8.11
CA ASN A 240 0.76 0.36 8.50
C ASN A 240 1.04 0.21 10.00
N PHE A 241 1.85 1.09 10.59
CA PHE A 241 2.13 1.07 12.03
C PHE A 241 0.87 1.33 12.87
N GLY A 242 0.03 2.28 12.46
CA GLY A 242 -1.24 2.56 13.14
C GLY A 242 -2.21 1.36 13.11
N ILE A 243 -2.26 0.63 12.00
CA ILE A 243 -3.05 -0.60 11.89
C ILE A 243 -2.54 -1.67 12.87
N LEU A 244 -1.21 -1.84 12.97
CA LEU A 244 -0.59 -2.79 13.91
C LEU A 244 -0.88 -2.45 15.37
N MET A 245 -0.86 -1.16 15.74
CA MET A 245 -1.21 -0.72 17.11
C MET A 245 -2.66 -1.10 17.47
N ILE A 246 -3.59 -0.89 16.55
CA ILE A 246 -4.99 -1.26 16.77
C ILE A 246 -5.15 -2.78 16.86
N GLN A 247 -4.46 -3.55 16.02
CA GLN A 247 -4.45 -5.01 16.11
C GLN A 247 -3.99 -5.48 17.50
N GLY A 248 -2.93 -4.87 18.04
CA GLY A 248 -2.44 -5.19 19.39
C GLY A 248 -3.50 -4.94 20.48
N LEU A 249 -4.23 -3.81 20.37
CA LEU A 249 -5.31 -3.51 21.32
C LEU A 249 -6.50 -4.47 21.16
N VAL A 250 -6.89 -4.80 19.95
CA VAL A 250 -7.98 -5.76 19.68
C VAL A 250 -7.66 -7.13 20.27
N ASN A 251 -6.40 -7.56 20.21
CA ASN A 251 -5.97 -8.84 20.76
C ASN A 251 -6.18 -8.94 22.28
N SER A 252 -6.20 -7.82 23.01
CA SER A 252 -6.46 -7.78 24.46
C SER A 252 -7.91 -8.05 24.83
N PHE A 253 -8.85 -8.04 23.86
CA PHE A 253 -10.28 -8.30 24.08
C PHE A 253 -10.65 -9.80 23.96
N GLY A 254 -9.67 -10.66 23.76
CA GLY A 254 -9.87 -12.11 23.69
C GLY A 254 -9.99 -12.66 22.28
N THR A 255 -9.94 -14.00 22.21
CA THR A 255 -9.82 -14.74 20.95
C THR A 255 -11.01 -14.55 20.00
N ALA A 256 -12.22 -14.44 20.54
CA ALA A 256 -13.43 -14.23 19.74
C ALA A 256 -13.40 -12.87 19.00
N VAL A 257 -13.03 -11.78 19.70
CA VAL A 257 -12.92 -10.44 19.10
C VAL A 257 -11.76 -10.39 18.10
N MET A 258 -10.64 -11.05 18.42
CA MET A 258 -9.46 -11.15 17.55
C MET A 258 -9.79 -11.87 16.24
N ALA A 259 -10.49 -13.01 16.30
CA ALA A 259 -10.92 -13.76 15.12
C ALA A 259 -11.95 -12.96 14.28
N ALA A 260 -12.92 -12.31 14.94
CA ALA A 260 -13.91 -11.46 14.28
C ALA A 260 -13.24 -10.31 13.53
N PHE A 261 -12.29 -9.63 14.16
CA PHE A 261 -11.54 -8.51 13.55
C PHE A 261 -10.69 -8.98 12.38
N ALA A 262 -9.98 -10.10 12.52
CA ALA A 262 -9.15 -10.65 11.45
C ALA A 262 -9.97 -10.97 10.18
N ALA A 263 -11.16 -11.58 10.33
CA ALA A 263 -12.07 -11.86 9.23
C ALA A 263 -12.64 -10.56 8.64
N ALA A 264 -13.14 -9.66 9.50
CA ALA A 264 -13.78 -8.42 9.09
C ALA A 264 -12.81 -7.47 8.35
N VAL A 265 -11.56 -7.31 8.80
CA VAL A 265 -10.53 -6.52 8.10
C VAL A 265 -10.18 -7.09 6.73
N LYS A 266 -10.24 -8.41 6.54
CA LYS A 266 -10.04 -8.99 5.20
C LYS A 266 -11.19 -8.61 4.25
N ILE A 267 -12.43 -8.72 4.72
CA ILE A 267 -13.61 -8.30 3.95
C ILE A 267 -13.51 -6.81 3.62
N ASP A 268 -13.20 -5.98 4.59
CA ASP A 268 -13.03 -4.54 4.50
C ASP A 268 -11.95 -4.15 3.48
N SER A 269 -10.82 -4.86 3.47
CA SER A 269 -9.75 -4.63 2.50
C SER A 269 -10.24 -4.74 1.05
N PHE A 270 -11.06 -5.72 0.72
CA PHE A 270 -11.64 -5.86 -0.62
C PHE A 270 -12.57 -4.70 -0.98
N ALA A 271 -13.22 -4.09 0.01
CA ALA A 271 -14.13 -2.97 -0.21
C ALA A 271 -13.37 -1.65 -0.45
N TYR A 272 -12.32 -1.32 0.31
CA TYR A 272 -11.66 -0.02 0.18
C TYR A 272 -10.46 0.01 -0.77
N MET A 273 -9.81 -1.13 -1.06
CA MET A 273 -8.65 -1.18 -1.96
C MET A 273 -8.92 -0.62 -3.37
N PRO A 274 -10.08 -0.86 -3.99
CA PRO A 274 -10.38 -0.22 -5.27
C PRO A 274 -10.43 1.31 -5.18
N ALA A 275 -10.95 1.86 -4.09
CA ALA A 275 -10.97 3.31 -3.86
C ALA A 275 -9.55 3.87 -3.66
N GLN A 276 -8.66 3.15 -2.99
CA GLN A 276 -7.26 3.51 -2.83
C GLN A 276 -6.52 3.55 -4.18
N GLU A 277 -6.67 2.51 -5.00
CA GLU A 277 -6.04 2.46 -6.33
C GLU A 277 -6.63 3.50 -7.29
N PHE A 278 -7.92 3.78 -7.19
CA PHE A 278 -8.53 4.88 -7.92
C PHE A 278 -7.95 6.24 -7.51
N ALA A 279 -7.68 6.46 -6.24
CA ALA A 279 -7.03 7.68 -5.74
C ALA A 279 -5.55 7.78 -6.20
N ASN A 280 -4.84 6.67 -6.33
CA ASN A 280 -3.51 6.64 -6.93
C ASN A 280 -3.56 7.04 -8.42
N ALA A 281 -4.50 6.50 -9.17
CA ALA A 281 -4.75 6.89 -10.56
C ALA A 281 -5.15 8.37 -10.70
N PHE A 282 -5.99 8.86 -9.80
CA PHE A 282 -6.37 10.27 -9.71
C PHE A 282 -5.15 11.18 -9.45
N SER A 283 -4.25 10.79 -8.55
CA SER A 283 -3.00 11.52 -8.28
C SER A 283 -2.18 11.74 -9.55
N ILE A 284 -1.98 10.69 -10.33
CA ILE A 284 -1.26 10.72 -11.61
C ILE A 284 -1.96 11.65 -12.60
N PHE A 285 -3.29 11.53 -12.73
CA PHE A 285 -4.09 12.38 -13.62
C PHE A 285 -3.97 13.87 -13.26
N ILE A 286 -4.06 14.21 -11.96
CA ILE A 286 -3.93 15.61 -11.50
C ILE A 286 -2.51 16.12 -11.76
N SER A 287 -1.47 15.34 -11.42
CA SER A 287 -0.06 15.72 -11.64
C SER A 287 0.21 16.02 -13.12
N GLN A 288 -0.19 15.13 -14.04
CA GLN A 288 -0.01 15.33 -15.49
C GLN A 288 -0.73 16.57 -16.01
N ASN A 289 -2.01 16.76 -15.64
CA ASN A 289 -2.78 17.91 -16.15
C ASN A 289 -2.31 19.23 -15.56
N ARG A 290 -1.79 19.21 -14.33
CA ARG A 290 -1.18 20.37 -13.69
C ARG A 290 0.17 20.71 -14.36
N GLY A 291 1.01 19.71 -14.63
CA GLY A 291 2.23 19.90 -15.41
C GLY A 291 1.96 20.49 -16.80
N ALA A 292 0.87 20.07 -17.45
CA ALA A 292 0.42 20.60 -18.74
C ALA A 292 -0.28 21.95 -18.67
N GLY A 293 -0.42 22.58 -17.48
CA GLY A 293 -1.12 23.88 -17.31
C GLY A 293 -2.63 23.84 -17.53
N LYS A 294 -3.26 22.63 -17.52
CA LYS A 294 -4.68 22.44 -17.84
C LYS A 294 -5.58 22.56 -16.59
N GLU A 295 -5.56 23.70 -15.91
CA GLU A 295 -6.27 23.93 -14.65
C GLU A 295 -7.79 23.62 -14.70
N LYS A 296 -8.49 23.98 -15.79
CA LYS A 296 -9.91 23.62 -15.96
C LYS A 296 -10.13 22.12 -15.96
N ARG A 297 -9.17 21.35 -16.52
CA ARG A 297 -9.22 19.89 -16.55
C ARG A 297 -8.93 19.28 -15.19
N VAL A 298 -8.03 19.89 -14.42
CA VAL A 298 -7.77 19.54 -13.01
C VAL A 298 -9.05 19.69 -12.19
N GLN A 299 -9.73 20.84 -12.25
CA GLN A 299 -10.95 21.09 -11.49
C GLN A 299 -12.09 20.12 -11.86
N LYS A 300 -12.31 19.86 -13.16
CA LYS A 300 -13.26 18.84 -13.61
C LYS A 300 -12.88 17.45 -13.12
N GLY A 301 -11.58 17.12 -13.16
CA GLY A 301 -11.05 15.86 -12.68
C GLY A 301 -11.30 15.63 -11.19
N VAL A 302 -11.09 16.65 -10.36
CA VAL A 302 -11.38 16.59 -8.91
C VAL A 302 -12.86 16.32 -8.67
N ARG A 303 -13.77 17.10 -9.29
CA ARG A 303 -15.22 16.89 -9.14
C ARG A 303 -15.64 15.47 -9.55
N SER A 304 -15.19 15.05 -10.73
CA SER A 304 -15.49 13.71 -11.25
C SER A 304 -14.95 12.60 -10.33
N ALA A 305 -13.74 12.77 -9.79
CA ALA A 305 -13.13 11.79 -8.89
C ALA A 305 -13.92 11.67 -7.57
N VAL A 306 -14.31 12.79 -6.99
CA VAL A 306 -15.16 12.80 -5.78
C VAL A 306 -16.50 12.09 -6.05
N THR A 307 -17.18 12.40 -7.16
CA THR A 307 -18.45 11.77 -7.51
C THR A 307 -18.31 10.26 -7.73
N VAL A 308 -17.28 9.83 -8.48
CA VAL A 308 -17.05 8.40 -8.75
C VAL A 308 -16.66 7.64 -7.49
N SER A 309 -15.76 8.20 -6.67
CA SER A 309 -15.34 7.59 -5.41
C SER A 309 -16.53 7.49 -4.43
N ALA A 310 -17.33 8.56 -4.29
CA ALA A 310 -18.51 8.54 -3.45
C ALA A 310 -19.54 7.50 -3.91
N ALA A 311 -19.84 7.45 -5.21
CA ALA A 311 -20.76 6.47 -5.77
C ALA A 311 -20.29 5.03 -5.51
N PHE A 312 -19.00 4.74 -5.76
CA PHE A 312 -18.40 3.44 -5.47
C PHE A 312 -18.49 3.10 -3.97
N CYS A 313 -18.10 4.03 -3.10
CA CYS A 313 -18.12 3.82 -1.66
C CYS A 313 -19.54 3.61 -1.12
N ILE A 314 -20.55 4.34 -1.63
CA ILE A 314 -21.96 4.12 -1.28
C ILE A 314 -22.39 2.71 -1.69
N CYS A 315 -22.08 2.29 -2.92
CA CYS A 315 -22.38 0.92 -3.36
C CYS A 315 -21.70 -0.13 -2.47
N ALA A 316 -20.42 0.06 -2.14
CA ALA A 316 -19.69 -0.83 -1.25
C ALA A 316 -20.29 -0.84 0.16
N SER A 317 -20.66 0.32 0.70
CA SER A 317 -21.35 0.45 2.00
C SER A 317 -22.65 -0.35 2.04
N VAL A 318 -23.48 -0.20 1.01
CA VAL A 318 -24.74 -0.94 0.89
C VAL A 318 -24.51 -2.45 0.82
N LEU A 319 -23.58 -2.88 -0.03
CA LEU A 319 -23.24 -4.31 -0.18
C LEU A 319 -22.71 -4.92 1.12
N ILE A 320 -21.81 -4.22 1.81
CA ILE A 320 -21.25 -4.68 3.08
C ILE A 320 -22.31 -4.67 4.18
N TYR A 321 -23.13 -3.61 4.29
CA TYR A 321 -24.13 -3.51 5.33
C TYR A 321 -25.17 -4.65 5.27
N PHE A 322 -25.70 -4.93 4.09
CA PHE A 322 -26.68 -6.02 3.90
C PHE A 322 -26.04 -7.39 3.77
N GLY A 323 -24.81 -7.46 3.27
CA GLY A 323 -24.05 -8.70 3.06
C GLY A 323 -23.22 -9.15 4.27
N ALA A 324 -23.06 -8.34 5.33
CA ALA A 324 -22.12 -8.56 6.42
C ALA A 324 -22.18 -9.98 7.00
N ARG A 325 -23.39 -10.50 7.23
CA ARG A 325 -23.57 -11.86 7.76
C ARG A 325 -23.05 -12.93 6.80
N TYR A 326 -23.38 -12.83 5.53
CA TYR A 326 -22.96 -13.82 4.54
C TYR A 326 -21.45 -13.76 4.30
N LEU A 327 -20.88 -12.54 4.30
CA LEU A 327 -19.45 -12.33 4.17
C LEU A 327 -18.68 -12.90 5.36
N MET A 328 -19.18 -12.71 6.59
CA MET A 328 -18.57 -13.33 7.78
C MET A 328 -18.65 -14.85 7.74
N LEU A 329 -19.77 -15.42 7.29
CA LEU A 329 -19.92 -16.88 7.12
C LEU A 329 -18.98 -17.50 6.07
N ALA A 330 -18.42 -16.70 5.15
CA ALA A 330 -17.40 -17.17 4.23
C ALA A 330 -16.03 -17.43 4.90
N PHE A 331 -15.80 -16.85 6.08
CA PHE A 331 -14.53 -16.94 6.83
C PHE A 331 -14.65 -17.68 8.15
N ILE A 332 -15.84 -17.69 8.76
CA ILE A 332 -16.10 -18.16 10.12
C ILE A 332 -17.23 -19.20 10.07
N ASP A 333 -17.05 -20.29 10.81
CA ASP A 333 -18.09 -21.31 10.91
C ASP A 333 -19.38 -20.76 11.51
N GLY A 334 -20.52 -21.21 10.99
CA GLY A 334 -21.83 -20.72 11.40
C GLY A 334 -22.22 -21.01 12.88
N SER A 335 -21.51 -21.92 13.53
CA SER A 335 -21.67 -22.23 14.97
C SER A 335 -21.05 -21.16 15.87
N GLU A 336 -20.11 -20.35 15.38
CA GLU A 336 -19.38 -19.31 16.13
C GLU A 336 -20.16 -17.99 16.19
N HIS A 337 -21.35 -18.03 16.83
CA HIS A 337 -22.30 -16.91 16.85
C HIS A 337 -21.73 -15.62 17.41
N GLU A 338 -20.87 -15.68 18.43
CA GLU A 338 -20.25 -14.50 19.04
C GLU A 338 -19.29 -13.82 18.08
N ILE A 339 -18.41 -14.60 17.41
CA ILE A 339 -17.46 -14.08 16.43
C ILE A 339 -18.17 -13.40 15.27
N ILE A 340 -19.21 -14.06 14.75
CA ILE A 340 -20.03 -13.51 13.66
C ILE A 340 -20.71 -12.20 14.10
N ARG A 341 -21.26 -12.13 15.30
CA ARG A 341 -21.93 -10.92 15.82
C ARG A 341 -20.98 -9.74 15.93
N VAL A 342 -19.79 -9.97 16.50
CA VAL A 342 -18.75 -8.94 16.65
C VAL A 342 -18.26 -8.45 15.28
N GLY A 343 -18.01 -9.38 14.33
CA GLY A 343 -17.60 -9.04 12.97
C GLY A 343 -18.66 -8.25 12.20
N ILE A 344 -19.95 -8.61 12.32
CA ILE A 344 -21.06 -7.86 11.73
C ILE A 344 -21.12 -6.44 12.32
N GLN A 345 -20.96 -6.30 13.64
CA GLN A 345 -20.95 -5.00 14.29
C GLN A 345 -19.84 -4.10 13.77
N TYR A 346 -18.62 -4.64 13.60
CA TYR A 346 -17.52 -3.92 12.97
C TYR A 346 -17.87 -3.48 11.55
N LEU A 347 -18.31 -4.41 10.69
CA LEU A 347 -18.63 -4.15 9.29
C LEU A 347 -19.79 -3.14 9.13
N HIS A 348 -20.75 -3.15 10.03
CA HIS A 348 -21.86 -2.17 10.00
C HIS A 348 -21.38 -0.77 10.36
N ILE A 349 -20.49 -0.63 11.37
CA ILE A 349 -19.98 0.68 11.79
C ILE A 349 -19.02 1.22 10.73
N GLU A 350 -17.99 0.47 10.35
CA GLU A 350 -16.97 0.95 9.42
C GLU A 350 -17.52 1.06 8.00
N GLY A 351 -18.29 0.05 7.57
CA GLY A 351 -18.89 0.00 6.25
C GLY A 351 -19.86 1.13 5.95
N ALA A 352 -20.59 1.64 6.97
CA ALA A 352 -21.48 2.80 6.80
C ALA A 352 -20.73 4.09 6.39
N PHE A 353 -19.43 4.17 6.68
CA PHE A 353 -18.63 5.38 6.48
C PHE A 353 -17.53 5.25 5.41
N TYR A 354 -17.61 4.27 4.50
CA TYR A 354 -16.60 4.12 3.44
C TYR A 354 -16.42 5.36 2.57
N CYS A 355 -17.43 6.23 2.47
CA CYS A 355 -17.25 7.52 1.81
C CYS A 355 -16.15 8.37 2.46
N GLY A 356 -15.98 8.30 3.78
CA GLY A 356 -14.91 9.01 4.50
C GLY A 356 -13.53 8.53 4.04
N ILE A 357 -13.25 7.22 4.08
CA ILE A 357 -11.97 6.71 3.63
C ILE A 357 -11.73 6.94 2.12
N GLY A 358 -12.79 6.85 1.30
CA GLY A 358 -12.69 7.13 -0.14
C GLY A 358 -12.27 8.58 -0.42
N ILE A 359 -12.83 9.54 0.32
CA ILE A 359 -12.47 10.96 0.24
C ILE A 359 -11.06 11.19 0.79
N LEU A 360 -10.70 10.54 1.90
CA LEU A 360 -9.36 10.63 2.50
C LEU A 360 -8.27 10.18 1.53
N PHE A 361 -8.48 9.06 0.82
CA PHE A 361 -7.54 8.62 -0.21
C PHE A 361 -7.41 9.63 -1.36
N LEU A 362 -8.52 10.28 -1.76
CA LEU A 362 -8.45 11.35 -2.76
C LEU A 362 -7.66 12.56 -2.25
N TRP A 363 -7.75 12.92 -0.95
CA TRP A 363 -6.92 13.95 -0.35
C TRP A 363 -5.43 13.58 -0.41
N TYR A 364 -5.06 12.35 -0.07
CA TYR A 364 -3.68 11.87 -0.20
C TYR A 364 -3.18 11.99 -1.63
N GLY A 365 -3.97 11.55 -2.61
CA GLY A 365 -3.66 11.66 -4.02
C GLY A 365 -3.53 13.11 -4.49
N TYR A 366 -4.45 13.98 -4.07
CA TYR A 366 -4.47 15.38 -4.43
C TYR A 366 -3.25 16.14 -3.90
N TYR A 367 -2.97 16.05 -2.60
CA TYR A 367 -1.85 16.78 -1.99
C TYR A 367 -0.50 16.33 -2.54
N ARG A 368 -0.33 15.07 -2.79
CA ARG A 368 0.84 14.53 -3.49
C ARG A 368 0.97 15.12 -4.91
N ALA A 369 -0.13 15.17 -5.65
CA ALA A 369 -0.16 15.70 -7.02
C ALA A 369 0.08 17.20 -7.11
N VAL A 370 -0.28 17.98 -6.09
CA VAL A 370 -0.04 19.42 -6.06
C VAL A 370 1.32 19.80 -5.47
N GLY A 371 2.19 18.82 -5.17
CA GLY A 371 3.53 19.04 -4.63
C GLY A 371 3.52 19.43 -3.15
N ARG A 372 2.56 18.91 -2.39
CA ARG A 372 2.43 19.08 -0.94
C ARG A 372 2.28 17.72 -0.23
N PRO A 373 3.18 16.77 -0.50
CA PRO A 373 3.07 15.42 0.05
C PRO A 373 3.12 15.38 1.58
N GLU A 374 3.75 16.37 2.23
CA GLU A 374 3.75 16.55 3.67
C GLU A 374 2.34 16.64 4.26
N MET A 375 1.40 17.21 3.51
CA MET A 375 0.00 17.26 3.97
C MET A 375 -0.66 15.88 4.02
N SER A 376 -0.29 14.98 3.12
CA SER A 376 -0.76 13.59 3.19
C SER A 376 -0.28 12.90 4.48
N VAL A 377 0.95 13.20 4.93
CA VAL A 377 1.46 12.72 6.23
C VAL A 377 0.63 13.29 7.38
N VAL A 378 0.38 14.60 7.38
CA VAL A 378 -0.43 15.26 8.42
C VAL A 378 -1.82 14.62 8.52
N LEU A 379 -2.50 14.43 7.40
CA LEU A 379 -3.82 13.80 7.38
C LEU A 379 -3.79 12.35 7.88
N THR A 380 -2.73 11.61 7.55
CA THR A 380 -2.54 10.24 8.04
C THR A 380 -2.34 10.23 9.56
N VAL A 381 -1.51 11.14 10.09
CA VAL A 381 -1.28 11.28 11.54
C VAL A 381 -2.57 11.68 12.26
N ILE A 382 -3.37 12.59 11.70
CA ILE A 382 -4.67 12.97 12.28
C ILE A 382 -5.62 11.77 12.28
N SER A 383 -5.77 11.09 11.15
CA SER A 383 -6.68 9.94 11.04
C SER A 383 -6.30 8.81 12.00
N LEU A 384 -5.07 8.34 11.92
CA LEU A 384 -4.60 7.21 12.73
C LEU A 384 -4.28 7.60 14.17
N GLY A 385 -3.75 8.80 14.40
CA GLY A 385 -3.52 9.32 15.75
C GLY A 385 -4.81 9.44 16.54
N THR A 386 -5.87 9.96 15.93
CA THR A 386 -7.22 10.01 16.54
C THR A 386 -7.72 8.59 16.82
N ARG A 387 -7.58 7.68 15.85
CA ARG A 387 -7.99 6.29 16.00
C ARG A 387 -7.28 5.62 17.19
N VAL A 388 -5.95 5.74 17.26
CA VAL A 388 -5.16 5.18 18.36
C VAL A 388 -5.55 5.84 19.68
N LEU A 389 -5.59 7.18 19.74
CA LEU A 389 -5.93 7.91 20.94
C LEU A 389 -7.31 7.50 21.51
N LEU A 390 -8.35 7.55 20.67
CA LEU A 390 -9.70 7.19 21.11
C LEU A 390 -9.80 5.71 21.50
N SER A 391 -9.15 4.81 20.76
CA SER A 391 -9.17 3.39 21.06
C SER A 391 -8.51 3.10 22.41
N TYR A 392 -7.32 3.61 22.66
CA TYR A 392 -6.59 3.34 23.91
C TYR A 392 -7.20 4.05 25.12
N THR A 393 -7.90 5.17 24.94
CA THR A 393 -8.55 5.91 26.05
C THR A 393 -9.95 5.39 26.35
N LEU A 394 -10.75 5.04 25.36
CA LEU A 394 -12.15 4.68 25.53
C LEU A 394 -12.41 3.16 25.63
N ALA A 395 -11.63 2.33 24.94
CA ALA A 395 -11.84 0.88 24.96
C ALA A 395 -11.64 0.22 26.34
N PRO A 396 -10.79 0.72 27.26
CA PRO A 396 -10.70 0.19 28.63
C PRO A 396 -11.95 0.45 29.47
N ILE A 397 -12.82 1.38 29.07
CA ILE A 397 -14.06 1.69 29.79
C ILE A 397 -15.06 0.55 29.54
N LYS A 398 -15.40 -0.21 30.59
CA LYS A 398 -16.25 -1.42 30.51
C LYS A 398 -17.59 -1.23 29.81
N SER A 399 -18.20 -0.03 29.92
CA SER A 399 -19.48 0.29 29.26
C SER A 399 -19.35 0.52 27.76
N ILE A 400 -18.16 0.81 27.24
CA ILE A 400 -17.91 1.11 25.82
C ILE A 400 -17.21 -0.08 25.15
N GLY A 401 -16.11 -0.56 25.75
CA GLY A 401 -15.39 -1.75 25.29
C GLY A 401 -14.87 -1.61 23.85
N VAL A 402 -14.93 -2.72 23.11
CA VAL A 402 -14.42 -2.83 21.74
C VAL A 402 -15.14 -1.90 20.74
N ILE A 403 -16.35 -1.45 21.05
CA ILE A 403 -17.13 -0.53 20.20
C ILE A 403 -16.38 0.80 20.01
N ALA A 404 -15.64 1.25 21.04
CA ALA A 404 -14.79 2.43 20.94
C ALA A 404 -13.76 2.32 19.80
N ILE A 405 -13.19 1.13 19.61
CA ILE A 405 -12.21 0.88 18.55
C ILE A 405 -12.89 1.04 17.19
N TRP A 406 -14.07 0.45 17.01
CA TRP A 406 -14.81 0.51 15.75
C TRP A 406 -15.19 1.96 15.37
N TRP A 407 -15.73 2.74 16.32
CA TRP A 407 -16.09 4.13 16.08
C TRP A 407 -14.90 5.07 15.92
N SER A 408 -13.76 4.76 16.50
CA SER A 408 -12.54 5.58 16.36
C SER A 408 -12.06 5.69 14.91
N ILE A 409 -12.39 4.69 14.08
CA ILE A 409 -11.98 4.62 12.67
C ILE A 409 -12.69 5.70 11.84
N PRO A 410 -14.04 5.73 11.73
CA PRO A 410 -14.72 6.75 10.96
C PRO A 410 -14.55 8.15 11.53
N ILE A 411 -14.41 8.30 12.85
CA ILE A 411 -14.11 9.60 13.48
C ILE A 411 -12.75 10.12 12.99
N GLY A 412 -11.73 9.25 12.94
CA GLY A 412 -10.42 9.62 12.42
C GLY A 412 -10.46 10.05 10.96
N TRP A 413 -11.22 9.34 10.10
CA TRP A 413 -11.41 9.73 8.70
C TRP A 413 -12.08 11.09 8.58
N PHE A 414 -13.16 11.31 9.32
CA PHE A 414 -13.91 12.58 9.30
C PHE A 414 -13.03 13.77 9.69
N LEU A 415 -12.24 13.65 10.77
CA LEU A 415 -11.34 14.72 11.21
C LEU A 415 -10.24 15.02 10.18
N ALA A 416 -9.70 13.98 9.57
CA ALA A 416 -8.71 14.15 8.51
C ALA A 416 -9.32 14.80 7.26
N ASP A 417 -10.55 14.42 6.86
CA ASP A 417 -11.24 14.99 5.71
C ASP A 417 -11.57 16.47 5.91
N VAL A 418 -12.08 16.83 7.09
CA VAL A 418 -12.32 18.24 7.46
C VAL A 418 -11.03 19.04 7.40
N THR A 419 -9.93 18.50 7.97
CA THR A 419 -8.62 19.14 7.94
C THR A 419 -8.11 19.33 6.50
N GLY A 420 -8.25 18.30 5.66
CA GLY A 420 -7.90 18.37 4.24
C GLY A 420 -8.67 19.45 3.53
N TYR A 421 -9.98 19.52 3.73
CA TYR A 421 -10.81 20.56 3.11
C TYR A 421 -10.45 21.99 3.59
N VAL A 422 -10.27 22.18 4.90
CA VAL A 422 -9.89 23.49 5.48
C VAL A 422 -8.54 23.96 4.91
N TYR A 423 -7.58 23.06 4.81
CA TYR A 423 -6.27 23.39 4.23
C TYR A 423 -6.37 23.77 2.74
N LEU A 424 -7.23 23.08 1.97
CA LEU A 424 -7.50 23.47 0.58
C LEU A 424 -8.07 24.89 0.47
N GLN A 425 -9.02 25.25 1.33
CA GLN A 425 -9.59 26.60 1.35
C GLN A 425 -8.54 27.66 1.70
N TYR A 426 -7.66 27.36 2.67
CA TYR A 426 -6.54 28.22 3.03
C TYR A 426 -5.60 28.44 1.83
N MET A 427 -5.20 27.38 1.13
CA MET A 427 -4.35 27.47 -0.07
C MET A 427 -4.99 28.32 -1.16
N ASN A 428 -6.28 28.12 -1.42
CA ASN A 428 -7.02 28.88 -2.44
C ASN A 428 -7.11 30.37 -2.08
N LYS A 429 -7.33 30.71 -0.81
CA LYS A 429 -7.34 32.09 -0.32
C LYS A 429 -5.97 32.76 -0.50
N LYS A 430 -4.90 32.07 -0.09
CA LYS A 430 -3.52 32.56 -0.25
C LYS A 430 -3.15 32.80 -1.74
N ALA A 431 -3.54 31.87 -2.63
CA ALA A 431 -3.29 32.02 -4.07
C ALA A 431 -4.05 33.20 -4.69
N LYS A 432 -5.25 33.54 -4.20
CA LYS A 432 -5.99 34.75 -4.63
C LYS A 432 -5.31 36.04 -4.14
N MET A 433 -4.82 36.04 -2.89
CA MET A 433 -4.13 37.23 -2.33
C MET A 433 -2.80 37.54 -3.03
N CYS A 434 -2.10 36.52 -3.57
CA CYS A 434 -0.86 36.75 -4.33
C CYS A 434 -1.09 37.16 -5.81
N ARG A 435 -2.34 37.11 -6.30
CA ARG A 435 -2.70 37.49 -7.65
C ARG A 435 -3.26 38.95 -7.74
N ASN A 436 -3.70 39.48 -6.61
CA ASN A 436 -4.09 40.87 -6.42
C ASN A 436 -2.90 41.70 -5.90
#